data_bd9ac1bfa2fddde49c2a0db61593dc6c
#
_entry.id   bd9ac1bfa2fddde49c2a0db61593dc6c
#
_cell.length_a   1.000
_cell.length_b   1.000
_cell.length_c   1.000
_cell.angle_alpha   90.00
_cell.angle_beta   90.00
_cell.angle_gamma   90.00
#
_symmetry.space_group_name_H-M   'P 1'
#
loop_
_entity.id
_entity.type
_entity.pdbx_description
1 polymer ?
#
loop_
_entity_poly.entity_id
_entity_poly.type
_entity_poly.pdbx_seq_one_letter_code
_entity_poly.pdbx_strand_id
1 'polypeptide(L)'
;MNLLVAYHGCDVATRDALVNGRTRLRPSSNPYDWLGDGIYFFERDWRRALQFASTSYDRPQDQLTRLPIHNPGVVGAILCIERCLDMSTQDGIDEFAKAYRAMIEAGVSLRPNKAAHRRDIDRVLRHLDRRVFNRLHELRAESGVPPYDAVRGAFPQGRPVAPSSSIKRRTHVQIALRNPACILGYFRVFEGEDRGKLFGIEEKVGA
;
A
#
# COMPACT_ATOMS: atom_id res chain seq x y z
N MET A 1 -21.86 -1.24 2.12
CA MET A 1 -20.92 -1.13 0.97
C MET A 1 -20.05 0.08 1.22
N ASN A 2 -18.77 -0.13 1.52
CA ASN A 2 -17.83 0.96 1.83
C ASN A 2 -17.00 1.25 0.58
N LEU A 3 -17.34 2.33 -0.13
CA LEU A 3 -16.51 2.82 -1.24
C LEU A 3 -15.31 3.58 -0.69
N LEU A 4 -14.15 3.27 -1.23
CA LEU A 4 -12.89 3.83 -0.82
C LEU A 4 -12.10 4.32 -2.04
N VAL A 5 -11.54 5.53 -1.95
CA VAL A 5 -10.59 6.06 -2.93
C VAL A 5 -9.17 5.74 -2.46
N ALA A 6 -8.41 5.10 -3.31
CA ALA A 6 -7.03 4.73 -3.04
C ALA A 6 -6.13 4.98 -4.25
N TYR A 7 -4.82 5.06 -4.03
CA TYR A 7 -3.86 5.46 -5.06
C TYR A 7 -2.69 4.50 -5.14
N HIS A 8 -2.25 4.23 -6.38
CA HIS A 8 -1.10 3.37 -6.64
C HIS A 8 -0.04 4.13 -7.43
N GLY A 9 1.19 4.17 -6.91
CA GLY A 9 2.34 4.75 -7.58
C GLY A 9 2.89 3.78 -8.62
N CYS A 10 3.01 4.20 -9.86
CA CYS A 10 3.49 3.38 -10.97
C CYS A 10 4.13 4.24 -12.07
N ASP A 11 4.55 3.62 -13.15
CA ASP A 11 4.95 4.33 -14.36
C ASP A 11 3.72 4.96 -15.06
N VAL A 12 3.88 6.12 -15.67
CA VAL A 12 2.85 6.84 -16.45
C VAL A 12 2.22 5.93 -17.51
N ALA A 13 3.01 5.14 -18.22
CA ALA A 13 2.50 4.21 -19.22
C ALA A 13 1.60 3.14 -18.61
N THR A 14 1.95 2.65 -17.42
CA THR A 14 1.12 1.71 -16.65
C THR A 14 -0.19 2.38 -16.21
N ARG A 15 -0.13 3.61 -15.67
CA ARG A 15 -1.31 4.40 -15.32
C ARG A 15 -2.27 4.51 -16.50
N ASP A 16 -1.76 4.91 -17.66
CA ASP A 16 -2.57 5.15 -18.85
C ASP A 16 -3.17 3.84 -19.39
N ALA A 17 -2.44 2.74 -19.32
CA ALA A 17 -2.95 1.43 -19.69
C ALA A 17 -4.06 0.94 -18.75
N LEU A 18 -3.95 1.20 -17.43
CA LEU A 18 -4.97 0.87 -16.42
C LEU A 18 -6.26 1.66 -16.65
N VAL A 19 -6.16 3.00 -16.80
CA VAL A 19 -7.32 3.88 -17.02
C VAL A 19 -8.04 3.55 -18.31
N ASN A 20 -7.32 3.14 -19.34
CA ASN A 20 -7.90 2.72 -20.63
C ASN A 20 -8.34 1.25 -20.67
N GLY A 21 -8.30 0.53 -19.56
CA GLY A 21 -8.72 -0.87 -19.48
C GLY A 21 -7.83 -1.87 -20.23
N ARG A 22 -6.63 -1.46 -20.64
CA ARG A 22 -5.69 -2.30 -21.44
C ARG A 22 -4.88 -3.26 -20.58
N THR A 23 -4.82 -3.02 -19.28
CA THR A 23 -4.10 -3.87 -18.32
C THR A 23 -4.79 -3.87 -16.96
N ARG A 24 -4.31 -4.72 -16.06
CA ARG A 24 -4.76 -4.81 -14.66
C ARG A 24 -3.54 -4.84 -13.74
N LEU A 25 -3.68 -4.29 -12.55
CA LEU A 25 -2.68 -4.45 -11.50
C LEU A 25 -2.61 -5.93 -11.09
N ARG A 26 -1.40 -6.36 -10.78
CA ARG A 26 -1.12 -7.71 -10.29
C ARG A 26 -0.73 -7.67 -8.82
N PRO A 27 -1.14 -8.65 -8.02
CA PRO A 27 -0.69 -8.75 -6.64
C PRO A 27 0.83 -8.80 -6.53
N SER A 28 1.39 -8.08 -5.57
CA SER A 28 2.76 -8.26 -5.11
C SER A 28 2.86 -9.52 -4.27
N SER A 29 4.01 -10.17 -4.33
CA SER A 29 4.37 -11.32 -3.49
C SER A 29 5.84 -11.23 -3.05
N ASN A 30 6.36 -10.01 -2.91
CA ASN A 30 7.72 -9.79 -2.45
C ASN A 30 7.89 -10.29 -1.00
N PRO A 31 9.04 -10.90 -0.65
CA PRO A 31 9.23 -11.50 0.69
C PRO A 31 9.25 -10.49 1.83
N TYR A 32 9.08 -9.21 1.56
CA TYR A 32 9.10 -8.10 2.51
C TYR A 32 7.87 -7.19 2.42
N ASP A 33 6.81 -7.61 1.75
CA ASP A 33 5.56 -6.86 1.64
C ASP A 33 4.94 -6.60 3.02
N TRP A 34 4.39 -5.40 3.24
CA TRP A 34 4.07 -4.93 4.59
C TRP A 34 2.81 -5.55 5.19
N LEU A 35 1.85 -5.90 4.35
CA LEU A 35 0.53 -6.41 4.72
C LEU A 35 0.23 -7.78 4.08
N GLY A 36 1.29 -8.54 3.75
CA GLY A 36 1.16 -9.79 3.00
C GLY A 36 1.00 -9.60 1.50
N ASP A 37 0.66 -10.66 0.80
CA ASP A 37 0.49 -10.62 -0.66
C ASP A 37 -0.76 -9.84 -1.04
N GLY A 38 -0.66 -8.97 -2.06
CA GLY A 38 -1.79 -8.17 -2.52
C GLY A 38 -1.39 -7.04 -3.48
N ILE A 39 -2.39 -6.33 -3.99
CA ILE A 39 -2.19 -5.10 -4.76
C ILE A 39 -2.16 -3.94 -3.76
N TYR A 40 -1.05 -3.20 -3.73
CA TYR A 40 -0.82 -2.16 -2.73
C TYR A 40 -1.34 -0.81 -3.18
N PHE A 41 -2.08 -0.14 -2.30
CA PHE A 41 -2.59 1.21 -2.49
C PHE A 41 -2.29 2.07 -1.26
N PHE A 42 -2.14 3.38 -1.47
CA PHE A 42 -2.19 4.40 -0.44
C PHE A 42 -3.61 4.92 -0.31
N GLU A 43 -4.19 4.80 0.89
CA GLU A 43 -5.56 5.26 1.15
C GLU A 43 -5.60 6.79 1.16
N ARG A 44 -6.41 7.40 0.27
CA ARG A 44 -6.66 8.85 0.19
C ARG A 44 -5.42 9.74 0.05
N ASP A 45 -4.26 9.17 -0.27
CA ASP A 45 -2.99 9.90 -0.33
C ASP A 45 -2.24 9.68 -1.65
N TRP A 46 -2.66 10.41 -2.68
CA TRP A 46 -2.01 10.36 -3.99
C TRP A 46 -0.58 10.91 -3.96
N ARG A 47 -0.31 11.89 -3.09
CA ARG A 47 1.04 12.47 -2.96
C ARG A 47 2.02 11.43 -2.42
N ARG A 48 1.58 10.60 -1.49
CA ARG A 48 2.40 9.51 -0.96
C ARG A 48 2.64 8.42 -2.02
N ALA A 49 1.63 8.13 -2.85
CA ALA A 49 1.76 7.23 -3.99
C ALA A 49 2.78 7.76 -5.02
N LEU A 50 2.71 9.06 -5.35
CA LEU A 50 3.68 9.71 -6.25
C LEU A 50 5.09 9.68 -5.65
N GLN A 51 5.24 10.01 -4.37
CA GLN A 51 6.53 9.96 -3.69
C GLN A 51 7.14 8.55 -3.74
N PHE A 52 6.33 7.51 -3.62
CA PHE A 52 6.79 6.13 -3.78
C PHE A 52 7.32 5.87 -5.19
N ALA A 53 6.56 6.25 -6.22
CA ALA A 53 6.97 6.11 -7.62
C ALA A 53 8.25 6.89 -7.92
N SER A 54 8.36 8.15 -7.46
CA SER A 54 9.54 8.99 -7.64
C SER A 54 10.77 8.44 -6.90
N THR A 55 10.60 7.93 -5.68
CA THR A 55 11.70 7.31 -4.93
C THR A 55 12.21 6.07 -5.66
N SER A 56 11.32 5.28 -6.26
CA SER A 56 11.70 4.10 -7.04
C SER A 56 12.42 4.46 -8.33
N TYR A 57 12.12 5.61 -8.93
CA TYR A 57 12.85 6.17 -10.07
C TYR A 57 14.24 6.69 -9.68
N ASP A 58 14.31 7.53 -8.64
CA ASP A 58 15.55 8.18 -8.19
C ASP A 58 16.58 7.19 -7.64
N ARG A 59 16.11 6.07 -7.07
CA ARG A 59 16.94 5.05 -6.42
C ARG A 59 16.55 3.65 -6.88
N PRO A 60 16.87 3.28 -8.13
CA PRO A 60 16.53 1.96 -8.67
C PRO A 60 17.15 0.80 -7.89
N GLN A 61 18.27 1.02 -7.18
CA GLN A 61 18.87 0.03 -6.27
C GLN A 61 18.01 -0.27 -5.04
N ASP A 62 17.14 0.67 -4.64
CA ASP A 62 16.19 0.51 -3.53
C ASP A 62 14.82 0.04 -4.04
N GLN A 63 14.76 -0.51 -5.26
CA GLN A 63 13.51 -0.88 -5.93
C GLN A 63 12.69 -1.84 -5.08
N LEU A 64 11.53 -1.33 -4.66
CA LEU A 64 10.44 -2.11 -4.09
C LEU A 64 9.36 -2.43 -5.15
N THR A 65 9.64 -2.11 -6.41
CA THR A 65 8.73 -2.31 -7.55
C THR A 65 9.18 -3.48 -8.41
N ARG A 66 8.21 -4.21 -8.97
CA ARG A 66 8.47 -5.37 -9.84
C ARG A 66 9.09 -4.98 -11.19
N LEU A 67 8.69 -3.82 -11.71
CA LEU A 67 9.18 -3.26 -12.97
C LEU A 67 9.81 -1.90 -12.69
N PRO A 68 10.84 -1.50 -13.46
CA PRO A 68 11.40 -0.16 -13.37
C PRO A 68 10.32 0.90 -13.62
N ILE A 69 10.41 2.01 -12.88
CA ILE A 69 9.62 3.21 -13.12
C ILE A 69 10.54 4.20 -13.84
N HIS A 70 10.19 4.55 -15.09
CA HIS A 70 10.92 5.51 -15.89
C HIS A 70 10.30 6.90 -15.83
N ASN A 71 8.95 6.96 -15.79
CA ASN A 71 8.18 8.18 -15.63
C ASN A 71 7.24 8.02 -14.44
N PRO A 72 7.60 8.54 -13.25
CA PRO A 72 6.75 8.41 -12.06
C PRO A 72 5.36 9.00 -12.27
N GLY A 73 4.35 8.25 -11.90
CA GLY A 73 2.95 8.65 -12.01
C GLY A 73 2.09 7.96 -10.97
N VAL A 74 0.82 8.35 -10.92
CA VAL A 74 -0.17 7.82 -9.98
C VAL A 74 -1.45 7.46 -10.72
N VAL A 75 -2.00 6.30 -10.40
CA VAL A 75 -3.38 5.94 -10.76
C VAL A 75 -4.25 5.95 -9.51
N GLY A 76 -5.43 6.56 -9.62
CA GLY A 76 -6.48 6.44 -8.62
C GLY A 76 -7.33 5.20 -8.90
N ALA A 77 -7.86 4.60 -7.83
CA ALA A 77 -8.78 3.48 -7.89
C ALA A 77 -9.97 3.71 -6.95
N ILE A 78 -11.15 3.25 -7.36
CA ILE A 78 -12.32 3.15 -6.52
C ILE A 78 -12.42 1.69 -6.10
N LEU A 79 -12.34 1.45 -4.78
CA LEU A 79 -12.40 0.12 -4.19
C LEU A 79 -13.73 -0.08 -3.46
N CYS A 80 -14.32 -1.27 -3.57
CA CYS A 80 -15.46 -1.72 -2.79
C CYS A 80 -15.03 -2.94 -1.97
N ILE A 81 -14.65 -2.72 -0.72
CA ILE A 81 -14.12 -3.75 0.18
C ILE A 81 -15.19 -4.13 1.19
N GLU A 82 -15.56 -5.40 1.23
CA GLU A 82 -16.55 -5.91 2.19
C GLU A 82 -15.87 -6.49 3.43
N ARG A 83 -14.87 -7.35 3.24
CA ARG A 83 -14.13 -8.00 4.32
C ARG A 83 -12.72 -7.45 4.41
N CYS A 84 -12.49 -6.53 5.33
CA CYS A 84 -11.18 -5.91 5.57
C CYS A 84 -10.60 -6.35 6.92
N LEU A 85 -9.37 -6.88 6.90
CA LEU A 85 -8.58 -7.01 8.11
C LEU A 85 -7.93 -5.66 8.42
N ASP A 86 -8.48 -4.93 9.39
CA ASP A 86 -8.00 -3.59 9.74
C ASP A 86 -7.07 -3.64 10.96
N MET A 87 -5.79 -3.39 10.73
CA MET A 87 -4.75 -3.38 11.76
C MET A 87 -4.78 -2.12 12.64
N SER A 88 -5.74 -1.22 12.45
CA SER A 88 -6.01 -0.11 13.37
C SER A 88 -7.05 -0.46 14.44
N THR A 89 -7.63 -1.66 14.37
CA THR A 89 -8.61 -2.18 15.34
C THR A 89 -8.00 -3.26 16.24
N GLN A 90 -8.52 -3.39 17.46
CA GLN A 90 -8.07 -4.44 18.37
C GLN A 90 -8.33 -5.84 17.79
N ASP A 91 -9.50 -6.05 17.17
CA ASP A 91 -9.87 -7.33 16.56
C ASP A 91 -8.84 -7.74 15.47
N GLY A 92 -8.43 -6.81 14.61
CA GLY A 92 -7.44 -7.09 13.59
C GLY A 92 -6.07 -7.43 14.19
N ILE A 93 -5.66 -6.70 15.23
CA ILE A 93 -4.41 -6.95 15.96
C ILE A 93 -4.45 -8.33 16.63
N ASP A 94 -5.58 -8.70 17.23
CA ASP A 94 -5.75 -9.98 17.92
C ASP A 94 -5.73 -11.16 16.92
N GLU A 95 -6.34 -11.01 15.73
CA GLU A 95 -6.27 -12.03 14.69
C GLU A 95 -4.82 -12.23 14.19
N PHE A 96 -4.09 -11.15 13.98
CA PHE A 96 -2.68 -11.21 13.63
C PHE A 96 -1.87 -11.93 14.72
N ALA A 97 -2.09 -11.57 15.99
CA ALA A 97 -1.40 -12.16 17.13
C ALA A 97 -1.73 -13.67 17.29
N LYS A 98 -2.97 -14.09 17.02
CA LYS A 98 -3.37 -15.50 17.01
C LYS A 98 -2.61 -16.29 15.94
N ALA A 99 -2.56 -15.75 14.71
CA ALA A 99 -1.81 -16.39 13.62
C ALA A 99 -0.32 -16.50 13.93
N TYR A 100 0.28 -15.46 14.51
CA TYR A 100 1.67 -15.48 14.95
C TYR A 100 1.91 -16.57 16.00
N ARG A 101 1.09 -16.66 17.06
CA ARG A 101 1.20 -17.70 18.11
C ARG A 101 1.09 -19.10 17.51
N ALA A 102 0.12 -19.35 16.65
CA ALA A 102 -0.04 -20.65 16.01
C ALA A 102 1.21 -21.06 15.20
N MET A 103 1.90 -20.10 14.56
CA MET A 103 3.15 -20.38 13.87
C MET A 103 4.30 -20.74 14.83
N ILE A 104 4.41 -20.05 15.97
CA ILE A 104 5.42 -20.34 16.98
C ILE A 104 5.17 -21.72 17.60
N GLU A 105 3.94 -22.05 17.95
CA GLU A 105 3.53 -23.35 18.49
C GLU A 105 3.82 -24.51 17.50
N ALA A 106 3.68 -24.24 16.21
CA ALA A 106 4.03 -25.17 15.14
C ALA A 106 5.55 -25.24 14.84
N GLY A 107 6.40 -24.53 15.61
CA GLY A 107 7.85 -24.54 15.43
C GLY A 107 8.35 -23.81 14.18
N VAL A 108 7.55 -22.91 13.59
CA VAL A 108 7.94 -22.18 12.38
C VAL A 108 8.97 -21.12 12.70
N SER A 109 10.14 -21.22 12.06
CA SER A 109 11.16 -20.16 12.15
C SER A 109 10.76 -18.93 11.36
N LEU A 110 10.70 -17.76 12.01
CA LEU A 110 10.29 -16.50 11.43
C LEU A 110 11.49 -15.55 11.28
N ARG A 111 11.72 -15.11 10.04
CA ARG A 111 12.73 -14.10 9.75
C ARG A 111 12.25 -12.73 10.27
N PRO A 112 13.03 -12.02 11.10
CA PRO A 112 12.59 -10.74 11.66
C PRO A 112 12.45 -9.62 10.61
N ASN A 113 11.59 -8.66 10.90
CA ASN A 113 11.54 -7.41 10.16
C ASN A 113 12.84 -6.62 10.36
N LYS A 114 13.36 -6.00 9.30
CA LYS A 114 14.61 -5.24 9.35
C LYS A 114 14.58 -3.98 8.48
N ALA A 115 15.48 -3.06 8.73
CA ALA A 115 15.77 -1.94 7.87
C ALA A 115 16.41 -2.42 6.55
N ALA A 116 16.22 -1.67 5.44
CA ALA A 116 16.91 -1.96 4.19
C ALA A 116 18.41 -1.68 4.32
N HIS A 117 18.75 -0.55 4.95
CA HIS A 117 20.14 -0.15 5.22
C HIS A 117 20.37 0.06 6.70
N ARG A 118 21.63 -0.10 7.15
CA ARG A 118 22.01 0.00 8.58
C ARG A 118 21.65 1.34 9.23
N ARG A 119 21.55 2.41 8.45
CA ARG A 119 21.23 3.76 8.94
C ARG A 119 19.74 4.11 8.86
N ASP A 120 18.92 3.23 8.32
CA ASP A 120 17.48 3.47 8.21
C ASP A 120 16.81 3.32 9.57
N ILE A 121 15.94 4.26 9.89
CA ILE A 121 15.13 4.24 11.11
C ILE A 121 13.88 3.34 10.95
N ASP A 122 13.45 3.09 9.73
CA ASP A 122 12.26 2.32 9.42
C ASP A 122 12.60 0.88 9.04
N ARG A 123 11.87 -0.09 9.61
CA ARG A 123 11.99 -1.49 9.23
C ARG A 123 11.13 -1.77 8.00
N VAL A 124 11.63 -1.39 6.82
CA VAL A 124 10.89 -1.50 5.56
C VAL A 124 10.86 -2.91 4.97
N LEU A 125 11.77 -3.80 5.37
CA LEU A 125 11.78 -5.20 4.95
C LEU A 125 11.01 -6.02 5.98
N ARG A 126 9.71 -6.26 5.74
CA ARG A 126 8.77 -6.80 6.71
C ARG A 126 8.52 -8.30 6.52
N HIS A 127 9.58 -9.07 6.59
CA HIS A 127 9.54 -10.52 6.38
C HIS A 127 8.61 -11.26 7.37
N LEU A 128 8.68 -10.89 8.66
CA LEU A 128 7.83 -11.47 9.70
C LEU A 128 6.36 -11.13 9.43
N ASP A 129 6.06 -9.83 9.29
CA ASP A 129 4.68 -9.35 9.15
C ASP A 129 4.03 -10.01 7.92
N ARG A 130 4.73 -10.00 6.77
CA ARG A 130 4.24 -10.67 5.56
C ARG A 130 3.90 -12.15 5.81
N ARG A 131 4.81 -12.87 6.45
CA ARG A 131 4.62 -14.31 6.68
C ARG A 131 3.42 -14.58 7.58
N VAL A 132 3.21 -13.76 8.62
CA VAL A 132 2.07 -13.87 9.52
C VAL A 132 0.76 -13.54 8.79
N PHE A 133 0.70 -12.45 8.01
CA PHE A 133 -0.49 -12.11 7.23
C PHE A 133 -0.88 -13.23 6.25
N ASN A 134 0.09 -13.78 5.53
CA ASN A 134 -0.21 -14.88 4.60
C ASN A 134 -0.70 -16.12 5.35
N ARG A 135 -0.08 -16.48 6.49
CA ARG A 135 -0.54 -17.61 7.32
C ARG A 135 -1.94 -17.40 7.88
N LEU A 136 -2.29 -16.17 8.27
CA LEU A 136 -3.64 -15.84 8.73
C LEU A 136 -4.68 -16.18 7.65
N HIS A 137 -4.41 -15.82 6.40
CA HIS A 137 -5.32 -16.15 5.29
C HIS A 137 -5.37 -17.66 5.00
N GLU A 138 -4.24 -18.37 5.11
CA GLU A 138 -4.19 -19.84 4.99
C GLU A 138 -5.05 -20.49 6.08
N LEU A 139 -4.89 -20.09 7.35
CA LEU A 139 -5.67 -20.61 8.48
C LEU A 139 -7.18 -20.38 8.31
N ARG A 140 -7.59 -19.20 7.81
CA ARG A 140 -9.00 -18.94 7.49
C ARG A 140 -9.52 -19.89 6.44
N ALA A 141 -8.77 -20.10 5.35
CA ALA A 141 -9.15 -21.03 4.29
C ALA A 141 -9.25 -22.47 4.80
N GLU A 142 -8.28 -22.93 5.58
CA GLU A 142 -8.27 -24.26 6.22
C GLU A 142 -9.49 -24.46 7.15
N SER A 143 -9.97 -23.40 7.79
CA SER A 143 -11.14 -23.41 8.67
C SER A 143 -12.47 -23.17 7.93
N GLY A 144 -12.49 -23.10 6.61
CA GLY A 144 -13.68 -22.79 5.80
C GLY A 144 -14.23 -21.37 6.02
N VAL A 145 -13.46 -20.46 6.63
CA VAL A 145 -13.86 -19.07 6.84
C VAL A 145 -13.52 -18.26 5.60
N PRO A 146 -14.45 -17.42 5.06
CA PRO A 146 -14.17 -16.59 3.90
C PRO A 146 -12.91 -15.74 4.08
N PRO A 147 -12.03 -15.66 3.07
CA PRO A 147 -10.83 -14.83 3.15
C PRO A 147 -11.18 -13.35 3.26
N TYR A 148 -10.26 -12.55 3.77
CA TYR A 148 -10.37 -11.10 3.67
C TYR A 148 -10.09 -10.65 2.24
N ASP A 149 -10.85 -9.66 1.78
CA ASP A 149 -10.65 -9.02 0.49
C ASP A 149 -9.42 -8.13 0.50
N ALA A 150 -9.11 -7.56 1.67
CA ALA A 150 -7.97 -6.65 1.86
C ALA A 150 -7.45 -6.68 3.29
N VAL A 151 -6.19 -6.28 3.44
CA VAL A 151 -5.58 -5.91 4.72
C VAL A 151 -5.27 -4.41 4.69
N ARG A 152 -5.65 -3.69 5.75
CA ARG A 152 -5.44 -2.25 5.93
C ARG A 152 -4.53 -2.00 7.13
N GLY A 153 -3.55 -1.10 7.00
CA GLY A 153 -2.67 -0.77 8.11
C GLY A 153 -2.14 0.66 8.04
N ALA A 154 -1.96 1.29 9.21
CA ALA A 154 -1.35 2.60 9.35
C ALA A 154 0.15 2.47 9.67
N PHE A 155 0.98 3.24 8.98
CA PHE A 155 2.44 3.17 9.09
C PHE A 155 3.06 4.53 9.39
N PRO A 156 3.49 4.78 10.63
CA PRO A 156 4.33 5.93 10.93
C PRO A 156 5.72 5.72 10.33
N GLN A 157 6.04 6.44 9.25
CA GLN A 157 7.30 6.29 8.51
C GLN A 157 8.07 7.60 8.40
N GLY A 158 9.40 7.51 8.35
CA GLY A 158 10.29 8.64 8.18
C GLY A 158 10.66 9.34 9.48
N ARG A 159 11.28 10.53 9.35
CA ARG A 159 11.67 11.36 10.50
C ARG A 159 10.45 12.07 11.11
N PRO A 160 10.50 12.44 12.41
CA PRO A 160 9.50 13.31 13.00
C PRO A 160 9.31 14.62 12.23
N VAL A 161 8.09 15.18 12.24
CA VAL A 161 7.79 16.47 11.60
C VAL A 161 8.43 17.65 12.35
N ALA A 162 8.63 17.50 13.66
CA ALA A 162 9.28 18.45 14.55
C ALA A 162 10.08 17.70 15.63
N PRO A 163 11.05 18.34 16.33
CA PRO A 163 11.72 17.72 17.47
C PRO A 163 10.71 17.18 18.49
N SER A 164 10.94 15.96 18.97
CA SER A 164 10.08 15.25 19.95
C SER A 164 8.65 14.92 19.47
N SER A 165 8.27 15.19 18.22
CA SER A 165 6.97 14.84 17.69
C SER A 165 6.89 13.34 17.41
N SER A 166 5.76 12.71 17.78
CA SER A 166 5.42 11.34 17.37
C SER A 166 4.87 11.27 15.94
N ILE A 167 4.46 12.41 15.35
CA ILE A 167 4.00 12.49 13.96
C ILE A 167 5.20 12.40 13.02
N LYS A 168 5.16 11.45 12.11
CA LYS A 168 6.23 11.19 11.14
C LYS A 168 5.89 11.74 9.76
N ARG A 169 6.89 12.27 9.05
CA ARG A 169 6.73 12.97 7.75
C ARG A 169 6.13 12.13 6.63
N ARG A 170 6.22 10.81 6.72
CA ARG A 170 5.72 9.87 5.72
C ARG A 170 4.70 8.90 6.32
N THR A 171 4.02 9.30 7.41
CA THR A 171 2.90 8.53 7.97
C THR A 171 1.81 8.41 6.92
N HIS A 172 1.32 7.20 6.71
CA HIS A 172 0.31 6.90 5.71
C HIS A 172 -0.48 5.65 6.08
N VAL A 173 -1.60 5.45 5.40
CA VAL A 173 -2.36 4.20 5.45
C VAL A 173 -2.16 3.46 4.14
N GLN A 174 -1.85 2.17 4.22
CA GLN A 174 -1.80 1.27 3.07
C GLN A 174 -2.91 0.23 3.13
N ILE A 175 -3.31 -0.21 1.94
CA ILE A 175 -4.21 -1.32 1.70
C ILE A 175 -3.47 -2.31 0.81
N ALA A 176 -3.37 -3.57 1.25
CA ALA A 176 -3.00 -4.69 0.40
C ALA A 176 -4.30 -5.39 -0.02
N LEU A 177 -4.73 -5.15 -1.26
CA LEU A 177 -5.94 -5.71 -1.83
C LEU A 177 -5.65 -7.13 -2.33
N ARG A 178 -6.29 -8.12 -1.73
CA ARG A 178 -6.13 -9.55 -2.08
C ARG A 178 -7.14 -10.01 -3.13
N ASN A 179 -8.34 -9.42 -3.10
CA ASN A 179 -9.40 -9.71 -4.06
C ASN A 179 -9.46 -8.61 -5.14
N PRO A 180 -8.91 -8.82 -6.35
CA PRO A 180 -8.93 -7.80 -7.41
C PRO A 180 -10.34 -7.43 -7.89
N ALA A 181 -11.37 -8.26 -7.64
CA ALA A 181 -12.75 -7.95 -7.97
C ALA A 181 -13.31 -6.74 -7.17
N CYS A 182 -12.65 -6.36 -6.08
CA CYS A 182 -12.99 -5.16 -5.31
C CYS A 182 -12.61 -3.86 -6.02
N ILE A 183 -11.87 -3.89 -7.14
CA ILE A 183 -11.55 -2.69 -7.93
C ILE A 183 -12.71 -2.41 -8.89
N LEU A 184 -13.47 -1.35 -8.62
CA LEU A 184 -14.59 -0.94 -9.47
C LEU A 184 -14.12 -0.16 -10.71
N GLY A 185 -13.01 0.55 -10.62
CA GLY A 185 -12.46 1.30 -11.74
C GLY A 185 -11.21 2.07 -11.38
N TYR A 186 -10.53 2.56 -12.43
CA TYR A 186 -9.36 3.39 -12.33
C TYR A 186 -9.63 4.79 -12.90
N PHE A 187 -8.94 5.80 -12.37
CA PHE A 187 -9.03 7.17 -12.86
C PHE A 187 -7.68 7.87 -12.83
N ARG A 188 -7.53 8.91 -13.66
CA ARG A 188 -6.36 9.78 -13.64
C ARG A 188 -6.42 10.72 -12.45
N VAL A 189 -5.29 10.89 -11.79
CA VAL A 189 -5.10 11.94 -10.79
C VAL A 189 -4.58 13.18 -11.54
N PHE A 190 -5.27 14.29 -11.39
CA PHE A 190 -4.84 15.58 -11.95
C PHE A 190 -3.92 16.27 -10.96
N GLU A 191 -2.68 16.52 -11.38
CA GLU A 191 -1.65 17.17 -10.58
C GLU A 191 -1.50 18.63 -11.04
N GLY A 192 -1.52 19.59 -10.10
CA GLY A 192 -1.15 20.97 -10.31
C GLY A 192 -1.93 21.73 -11.40
N GLU A 193 -1.24 22.26 -12.41
CA GLU A 193 -1.77 23.13 -13.47
C GLU A 193 -2.95 22.53 -14.27
N ASP A 194 -3.04 21.22 -14.36
CA ASP A 194 -4.16 20.56 -15.05
C ASP A 194 -5.50 20.72 -14.31
N ARG A 195 -5.49 20.97 -13.00
CA ARG A 195 -6.70 21.25 -12.23
C ARG A 195 -7.38 22.54 -12.68
N GLY A 196 -6.60 23.58 -12.92
CA GLY A 196 -7.11 24.87 -13.41
C GLY A 196 -7.76 24.76 -14.79
N LYS A 197 -7.15 24.00 -15.69
CA LYS A 197 -7.64 23.81 -17.05
C LYS A 197 -8.97 23.05 -17.12
N LEU A 198 -9.18 22.07 -16.22
CA LEU A 198 -10.39 21.23 -16.22
C LEU A 198 -11.63 21.97 -15.69
N PHE A 199 -11.44 22.92 -14.77
CA PHE A 199 -12.55 23.65 -14.14
C PHE A 199 -12.66 25.11 -14.59
N GLY A 200 -11.83 25.56 -15.54
CA GLY A 200 -11.87 26.94 -16.03
C GLY A 200 -11.57 28.01 -14.97
N ILE A 201 -10.90 27.57 -13.87
CA ILE A 201 -10.47 28.47 -12.79
C ILE A 201 -9.08 29.01 -13.17
N GLU A 202 -9.06 30.14 -13.85
CA GLU A 202 -7.83 30.94 -13.94
C GLU A 202 -7.55 31.51 -12.54
N GLU A 203 -6.52 31.00 -11.86
CA GLU A 203 -5.95 31.72 -10.72
C GLU A 203 -5.44 33.07 -11.23
N LYS A 204 -6.17 34.15 -10.96
CA LYS A 204 -5.63 35.49 -11.06
C LYS A 204 -4.56 35.61 -10.00
N VAL A 205 -3.30 35.42 -10.42
CA VAL A 205 -2.14 35.83 -9.64
C VAL A 205 -2.24 37.34 -9.49
N GLY A 206 -2.68 37.78 -8.31
CA GLY A 206 -2.76 39.20 -7.96
C GLY A 206 -1.35 39.80 -7.94
N ALA A 207 -1.26 40.93 -8.61
CA ALA A 207 -0.12 41.83 -8.61
C ALA A 207 0.16 42.40 -7.21
#